data_abf5a3dd7221d472da4f9d7c61face21
#
_entry.id   abf5a3dd7221d472da4f9d7c61face21
#
_cell.length_a   1.000
_cell.length_b   1.000
_cell.length_c   1.000
_cell.angle_alpha   90.00
_cell.angle_beta   90.00
_cell.angle_gamma   90.00
#
_symmetry.space_group_name_H-M   'P 1'
#
loop_
_entity.id
_entity.type
_entity.pdbx_description
1 polymer ?
#
loop_
_entity_poly.entity_id
_entity_poly.type
_entity_poly.pdbx_seq_one_letter_code
_entity_poly.pdbx_strand_id
1 'polypeptide(L)'
;MSDTPAPVEVETPSAYRAQPAARGSSPGGMAPGEMGVVMKEQDLSIRSLFEAGAHYGHQPGRWNPLMRSFIFGERNGTHILDLDQTLPLLEEALEFLRDTTAVGGSVLFVGTKRQAAAPIMTEALRAKQYYVNNRWLGGMLTNWKTVRKSIDRYNSNLEILGSEDKKAELSKKELAAVSRQTEKYSKSLEGIRKMERLPSALFVIDVGKESIAVQEAKRLCIPIVGIVDSNCSPRDIDFLVPGNDDAIRAIDLYCTAVANACLAGYERHQSELVAQRRDMPQSEKVDLSAKTGRRVVEIKQAPRRGRGQGSGGAGGGRSYSAGGSAGGGSSGGKGGSDAEAPATSGPSGDGGQA
;
A
#
# COMPACT_ATOMS: atom_id res chain seq x y z
N MET A 1 26.24 59.25 -42.45
CA MET A 1 26.89 57.95 -42.51
C MET A 1 26.42 57.19 -41.27
N SER A 2 25.38 56.41 -41.39
CA SER A 2 24.69 55.67 -40.35
C SER A 2 24.99 54.21 -40.59
N ASP A 3 25.83 53.66 -39.73
CA ASP A 3 26.14 52.20 -39.66
C ASP A 3 25.04 51.50 -38.93
N THR A 4 24.27 50.68 -39.62
CA THR A 4 23.31 49.77 -39.06
C THR A 4 23.98 48.39 -38.98
N PRO A 5 24.12 47.73 -37.79
CA PRO A 5 24.65 46.39 -37.75
C PRO A 5 23.62 45.38 -38.25
N ALA A 6 24.11 44.39 -39.01
CA ALA A 6 23.35 43.27 -39.57
C ALA A 6 22.75 42.35 -38.50
N PRO A 7 21.62 41.69 -38.79
CA PRO A 7 20.99 40.75 -37.84
C PRO A 7 21.80 39.47 -37.70
N VAL A 8 22.01 39.06 -36.45
CA VAL A 8 22.61 37.78 -36.04
C VAL A 8 21.60 36.66 -36.31
N GLU A 9 21.95 35.75 -37.23
CA GLU A 9 21.19 34.51 -37.46
C GLU A 9 21.31 33.59 -36.22
N VAL A 10 20.19 33.34 -35.60
CA VAL A 10 20.06 32.35 -34.51
C VAL A 10 19.84 30.98 -35.16
N GLU A 11 20.89 30.14 -35.14
CA GLU A 11 20.77 28.74 -35.54
C GLU A 11 19.79 28.01 -34.62
N THR A 12 18.70 27.51 -35.17
CA THR A 12 17.79 26.60 -34.50
C THR A 12 18.41 25.20 -34.37
N PRO A 13 18.44 24.56 -33.20
CA PRO A 13 18.97 23.21 -33.09
C PRO A 13 18.06 22.23 -33.85
N SER A 14 18.72 21.45 -34.70
CA SER A 14 18.21 20.37 -35.53
C SER A 14 17.27 19.43 -34.74
N ALA A 15 16.12 19.14 -35.35
CA ALA A 15 15.11 18.21 -34.91
C ALA A 15 15.70 16.83 -34.50
N TYR A 16 15.45 16.46 -33.28
CA TYR A 16 15.70 15.11 -32.76
C TYR A 16 14.76 14.11 -33.46
N ARG A 17 15.31 13.45 -34.49
CA ARG A 17 14.62 12.40 -35.24
C ARG A 17 14.53 11.14 -34.37
N ALA A 18 13.34 10.85 -33.84
CA ALA A 18 13.05 9.61 -33.12
C ALA A 18 13.36 8.40 -34.03
N GLN A 19 14.27 7.54 -33.59
CA GLN A 19 14.49 6.22 -34.20
C GLN A 19 13.33 5.30 -33.83
N PRO A 20 12.82 4.46 -34.76
CA PRO A 20 11.78 3.50 -34.43
C PRO A 20 12.36 2.41 -33.52
N ALA A 21 11.68 2.17 -32.41
CA ALA A 21 12.01 1.12 -31.45
C ALA A 21 12.05 -0.25 -32.15
N ALA A 22 13.16 -0.94 -32.02
CA ALA A 22 13.31 -2.33 -32.41
C ALA A 22 12.28 -3.19 -31.64
N ARG A 23 11.52 -4.01 -32.38
CA ARG A 23 10.62 -5.00 -31.81
C ARG A 23 11.47 -6.05 -31.08
N GLY A 24 11.62 -5.87 -29.77
CA GLY A 24 12.17 -6.85 -28.86
C GLY A 24 11.12 -7.91 -28.56
N SER A 25 11.48 -9.15 -28.79
CA SER A 25 10.75 -10.37 -28.42
C SER A 25 10.25 -10.30 -26.98
N SER A 26 8.95 -10.57 -26.80
CA SER A 26 8.31 -10.71 -25.48
C SER A 26 9.02 -11.77 -24.65
N PRO A 27 9.50 -11.48 -23.45
CA PRO A 27 9.88 -12.53 -22.52
C PRO A 27 8.59 -13.19 -22.00
N GLY A 28 8.55 -14.50 -22.05
CA GLY A 28 7.45 -15.34 -21.61
C GLY A 28 6.97 -14.94 -20.21
N GLY A 29 5.65 -14.95 -20.03
CA GLY A 29 4.98 -14.59 -18.80
C GLY A 29 5.43 -15.49 -17.66
N MET A 30 6.21 -14.93 -16.75
CA MET A 30 6.43 -15.48 -15.42
C MET A 30 5.21 -15.14 -14.56
N ALA A 31 4.65 -16.17 -13.94
CA ALA A 31 3.55 -16.05 -13.00
C ALA A 31 3.92 -15.09 -11.86
N PRO A 32 2.98 -14.26 -11.35
CA PRO A 32 3.25 -13.33 -10.24
C PRO A 32 3.31 -14.09 -8.91
N GLY A 33 4.45 -14.71 -8.62
CA GLY A 33 4.58 -15.56 -7.42
C GLY A 33 5.95 -15.61 -6.77
N GLU A 34 7.03 -15.32 -7.48
CA GLU A 34 8.38 -15.47 -6.94
C GLU A 34 9.34 -14.40 -7.49
N MET A 35 9.05 -13.14 -7.23
CA MET A 35 10.14 -12.18 -7.20
C MET A 35 10.84 -12.32 -5.85
N GLY A 36 11.98 -12.98 -5.84
CA GLY A 36 12.88 -13.01 -4.68
C GLY A 36 13.08 -11.58 -4.19
N VAL A 37 12.92 -11.38 -2.90
CA VAL A 37 13.15 -10.10 -2.24
C VAL A 37 14.64 -9.77 -2.41
N VAL A 38 14.96 -8.81 -3.27
CA VAL A 38 16.34 -8.39 -3.53
C VAL A 38 16.57 -7.09 -2.78
N MET A 39 17.49 -7.12 -1.82
CA MET A 39 18.06 -5.90 -1.23
C MET A 39 18.82 -5.16 -2.31
N LYS A 40 18.51 -3.89 -2.53
CA LYS A 40 19.31 -3.04 -3.38
C LYS A 40 20.54 -2.58 -2.58
N GLU A 41 21.72 -2.83 -3.09
CA GLU A 41 22.93 -2.28 -2.51
C GLU A 41 22.87 -0.75 -2.62
N GLN A 42 22.97 -0.09 -1.47
CA GLN A 42 22.89 1.36 -1.39
C GLN A 42 23.87 1.83 -0.33
N ASP A 43 24.85 2.61 -0.78
CA ASP A 43 25.74 3.33 0.13
C ASP A 43 25.00 4.60 0.62
N LEU A 44 24.63 4.61 1.89
CA LEU A 44 24.01 5.74 2.54
C LEU A 44 25.09 6.59 3.17
N SER A 45 25.53 7.63 2.48
CA SER A 45 26.59 8.55 2.88
C SER A 45 26.23 9.99 2.54
N ILE A 46 26.89 10.94 3.16
CA ILE A 46 26.73 12.37 2.83
C ILE A 46 27.01 12.60 1.34
N ARG A 47 27.94 11.85 0.77
CA ARG A 47 28.31 11.95 -0.65
C ARG A 47 27.15 11.48 -1.54
N SER A 48 26.54 10.34 -1.24
CA SER A 48 25.40 9.83 -2.02
C SER A 48 24.19 10.74 -1.91
N LEU A 49 23.91 11.32 -0.74
CA LEU A 49 22.88 12.33 -0.54
C LEU A 49 23.15 13.59 -1.37
N PHE A 50 24.41 14.05 -1.38
CA PHE A 50 24.80 15.22 -2.17
C PHE A 50 24.67 14.96 -3.68
N GLU A 51 25.13 13.83 -4.19
CA GLU A 51 25.02 13.44 -5.60
C GLU A 51 23.57 13.24 -6.05
N ALA A 52 22.70 12.79 -5.16
CA ALA A 52 21.26 12.69 -5.39
C ALA A 52 20.56 14.07 -5.38
N GLY A 53 21.21 15.10 -4.85
CA GLY A 53 20.66 16.45 -4.74
C GLY A 53 19.72 16.64 -3.55
N ALA A 54 19.89 15.84 -2.49
CA ALA A 54 19.10 15.89 -1.26
C ALA A 54 19.26 17.24 -0.50
N HIS A 55 20.37 17.92 -0.73
CA HIS A 55 20.71 19.21 -0.08
C HIS A 55 19.98 20.42 -0.65
N TYR A 56 19.34 20.31 -1.81
CA TYR A 56 18.58 21.43 -2.37
C TYR A 56 17.24 21.58 -1.68
N GLY A 57 16.97 22.77 -1.17
CA GLY A 57 15.67 23.19 -0.68
C GLY A 57 14.96 24.13 -1.65
N HIS A 58 13.99 24.85 -1.17
CA HIS A 58 13.21 25.83 -1.92
C HIS A 58 13.80 27.23 -1.85
N GLN A 59 13.24 28.15 -2.65
CA GLN A 59 13.62 29.56 -2.66
C GLN A 59 13.35 30.24 -1.31
N PRO A 60 14.19 31.21 -0.89
CA PRO A 60 14.03 31.91 0.39
C PRO A 60 12.66 32.56 0.61
N GLY A 61 11.99 32.98 -0.47
CA GLY A 61 10.63 33.56 -0.37
C GLY A 61 9.53 32.59 0.02
N ARG A 62 9.80 31.27 0.01
CA ARG A 62 8.82 30.21 0.31
C ARG A 62 9.17 29.36 1.53
N TRP A 63 10.24 29.68 2.24
CA TRP A 63 10.72 28.85 3.33
C TRP A 63 9.87 28.97 4.59
N ASN A 64 9.95 27.96 5.45
CA ASN A 64 9.33 27.96 6.76
C ASN A 64 10.39 28.32 7.82
N PRO A 65 10.18 29.36 8.65
CA PRO A 65 11.14 29.77 9.70
C PRO A 65 11.48 28.66 10.70
N LEU A 66 10.60 27.67 10.89
CA LEU A 66 10.84 26.52 11.77
C LEU A 66 11.91 25.56 11.22
N MET A 67 12.21 25.63 9.91
CA MET A 67 13.27 24.85 9.29
C MET A 67 14.65 25.50 9.38
N ARG A 68 14.77 26.67 10.02
CA ARG A 68 16.02 27.44 10.11
C ARG A 68 17.20 26.64 10.64
N SER A 69 16.98 25.77 11.62
CA SER A 69 18.03 24.93 12.21
C SER A 69 18.62 23.89 11.28
N PHE A 70 17.88 23.51 10.23
CA PHE A 70 18.25 22.50 9.24
C PHE A 70 18.76 23.10 7.94
N ILE A 71 18.83 24.44 7.85
CA ILE A 71 19.33 25.15 6.67
C ILE A 71 20.77 25.53 6.91
N PHE A 72 21.68 24.98 6.08
CA PHE A 72 23.10 25.32 6.09
C PHE A 72 23.37 26.75 5.61
N GLY A 73 22.64 27.19 4.58
CA GLY A 73 22.80 28.51 3.99
C GLY A 73 21.97 28.72 2.74
N GLU A 74 22.29 29.77 1.98
CA GLU A 74 21.67 30.10 0.70
C GLU A 74 22.73 30.14 -0.40
N ARG A 75 22.43 29.57 -1.55
CA ARG A 75 23.26 29.63 -2.74
C ARG A 75 22.39 29.75 -3.99
N ASN A 76 22.71 30.70 -4.84
CA ASN A 76 21.98 30.94 -6.11
C ASN A 76 20.47 31.13 -5.93
N GLY A 77 20.04 31.80 -4.84
CA GLY A 77 18.61 32.03 -4.56
C GLY A 77 17.84 30.77 -4.13
N THR A 78 18.55 29.76 -3.62
CA THR A 78 17.96 28.50 -3.11
C THR A 78 18.58 28.18 -1.76
N HIS A 79 17.76 27.75 -0.79
CA HIS A 79 18.27 27.25 0.48
C HIS A 79 19.00 25.92 0.28
N ILE A 80 20.06 25.73 1.05
CA ILE A 80 20.82 24.48 1.11
C ILE A 80 20.56 23.85 2.47
N LEU A 81 20.08 22.62 2.46
CA LEU A 81 19.84 21.83 3.67
C LEU A 81 21.15 21.22 4.17
N ASP A 82 21.26 21.09 5.47
CA ASP A 82 22.43 20.56 6.15
C ASP A 82 22.41 19.04 6.15
N LEU A 83 23.26 18.44 5.31
CA LEU A 83 23.37 16.98 5.17
C LEU A 83 24.02 16.30 6.37
N ASP A 84 24.83 17.03 7.17
CA ASP A 84 25.45 16.49 8.38
C ASP A 84 24.38 16.20 9.45
N GLN A 85 23.25 16.95 9.43
CA GLN A 85 22.09 16.67 10.25
C GLN A 85 21.12 15.67 9.59
N THR A 86 21.00 15.73 8.26
CA THR A 86 20.07 14.85 7.51
C THR A 86 20.44 13.38 7.67
N LEU A 87 21.72 13.04 7.55
CA LEU A 87 22.17 11.63 7.57
C LEU A 87 21.83 10.93 8.90
N PRO A 88 22.21 11.43 10.08
CA PRO A 88 21.88 10.75 11.35
C PRO A 88 20.38 10.67 11.61
N LEU A 89 19.60 11.71 11.26
CA LEU A 89 18.14 11.68 11.39
C LEU A 89 17.49 10.65 10.44
N LEU A 90 18.05 10.50 9.26
CA LEU A 90 17.59 9.44 8.33
C LEU A 90 17.92 8.05 8.88
N GLU A 91 19.11 7.84 9.42
CA GLU A 91 19.52 6.56 10.02
C GLU A 91 18.61 6.19 11.20
N GLU A 92 18.29 7.12 12.09
CA GLU A 92 17.35 6.93 13.19
C GLU A 92 15.95 6.53 12.68
N ALA A 93 15.46 7.22 11.66
CA ALA A 93 14.18 6.90 11.02
C ALA A 93 14.17 5.50 10.39
N LEU A 94 15.28 5.09 9.75
CA LEU A 94 15.42 3.76 9.16
C LEU A 94 15.48 2.66 10.22
N GLU A 95 16.14 2.90 11.36
CA GLU A 95 16.17 1.97 12.48
C GLU A 95 14.77 1.77 13.05
N PHE A 96 14.03 2.84 13.31
CA PHE A 96 12.63 2.78 13.74
C PHE A 96 11.75 1.95 12.78
N LEU A 97 11.87 2.16 11.46
CA LEU A 97 11.08 1.42 10.47
C LEU A 97 11.47 -0.07 10.41
N ARG A 98 12.76 -0.37 10.57
CA ARG A 98 13.27 -1.75 10.69
C ARG A 98 12.67 -2.46 11.89
N ASP A 99 12.69 -1.83 13.05
CA ASP A 99 12.15 -2.41 14.29
C ASP A 99 10.63 -2.56 14.21
N THR A 100 9.92 -1.58 13.64
CA THR A 100 8.47 -1.66 13.39
C THR A 100 8.12 -2.89 12.53
N THR A 101 8.87 -3.14 11.46
CA THR A 101 8.63 -4.29 10.58
C THR A 101 9.13 -5.61 11.17
N ALA A 102 10.13 -5.59 12.06
CA ALA A 102 10.62 -6.76 12.77
C ALA A 102 9.59 -7.34 13.76
N VAL A 103 8.71 -6.52 14.32
CA VAL A 103 7.59 -7.00 15.14
C VAL A 103 6.34 -7.35 14.32
N GLY A 104 6.44 -7.36 12.99
CA GLY A 104 5.32 -7.67 12.08
C GLY A 104 4.41 -6.48 11.79
N GLY A 105 4.82 -5.26 12.13
CA GLY A 105 4.14 -4.03 11.76
C GLY A 105 4.22 -3.75 10.25
N SER A 106 3.29 -2.93 9.75
CA SER A 106 3.27 -2.51 8.35
C SER A 106 3.51 -1.01 8.22
N VAL A 107 4.16 -0.62 7.13
CA VAL A 107 4.47 0.77 6.81
C VAL A 107 3.64 1.21 5.60
N LEU A 108 3.05 2.39 5.67
CA LEU A 108 2.34 3.00 4.55
C LEU A 108 3.19 4.10 3.93
N PHE A 109 3.60 3.90 2.68
CA PHE A 109 4.35 4.87 1.89
C PHE A 109 3.38 5.88 1.27
N VAL A 110 3.60 7.16 1.50
CA VAL A 110 2.71 8.24 1.05
C VAL A 110 3.49 9.28 0.28
N GLY A 111 3.04 9.59 -0.92
CA GLY A 111 3.58 10.69 -1.72
C GLY A 111 2.84 10.82 -3.04
N THR A 112 2.00 11.83 -3.11
CA THR A 112 1.17 12.11 -4.29
C THR A 112 1.83 13.08 -5.27
N LYS A 113 3.08 13.48 -5.00
CA LYS A 113 3.87 14.30 -5.91
C LYS A 113 4.21 13.48 -7.16
N ARG A 114 4.14 14.10 -8.34
CA ARG A 114 4.40 13.40 -9.61
C ARG A 114 5.78 12.73 -9.63
N GLN A 115 6.77 13.38 -9.03
CA GLN A 115 8.14 12.87 -8.93
C GLN A 115 8.25 11.67 -7.98
N ALA A 116 7.42 11.62 -6.93
CA ALA A 116 7.43 10.58 -5.91
C ALA A 116 6.56 9.36 -6.28
N ALA A 117 5.57 9.53 -7.16
CA ALA A 117 4.56 8.52 -7.43
C ALA A 117 5.12 7.17 -7.91
N ALA A 118 6.11 7.18 -8.80
CA ALA A 118 6.73 5.95 -9.32
C ALA A 118 7.72 5.30 -8.33
N PRO A 119 8.67 6.04 -7.73
CA PRO A 119 9.56 5.49 -6.70
C PRO A 119 8.80 4.86 -5.52
N ILE A 120 7.82 5.55 -4.99
CA ILE A 120 6.98 5.06 -3.87
C ILE A 120 6.31 3.73 -4.22
N MET A 121 5.66 3.63 -5.39
CA MET A 121 5.00 2.40 -5.81
C MET A 121 6.00 1.25 -5.95
N THR A 122 7.11 1.49 -6.65
CA THR A 122 8.10 0.47 -6.94
C THR A 122 8.74 -0.08 -5.66
N GLU A 123 9.16 0.81 -4.77
CA GLU A 123 9.87 0.44 -3.55
C GLU A 123 8.93 -0.14 -2.48
N ALA A 124 7.71 0.37 -2.34
CA ALA A 124 6.72 -0.21 -1.45
C ALA A 124 6.33 -1.63 -1.87
N LEU A 125 6.14 -1.88 -3.17
CA LEU A 125 5.88 -3.23 -3.69
C LEU A 125 7.06 -4.17 -3.46
N ARG A 126 8.31 -3.70 -3.68
CA ARG A 126 9.52 -4.46 -3.39
C ARG A 126 9.60 -4.85 -1.91
N ALA A 127 9.30 -3.90 -1.03
CA ALA A 127 9.30 -4.10 0.43
C ALA A 127 8.06 -4.85 0.95
N LYS A 128 7.10 -5.24 0.09
CA LYS A 128 5.82 -5.84 0.47
C LYS A 128 5.02 -4.97 1.44
N GLN A 129 5.15 -3.66 1.30
CA GLN A 129 4.46 -2.66 2.08
C GLN A 129 3.33 -2.00 1.27
N TYR A 130 2.56 -1.15 1.92
CA TYR A 130 1.43 -0.46 1.32
C TYR A 130 1.83 0.93 0.81
N TYR A 131 1.09 1.47 -0.16
CA TYR A 131 1.41 2.79 -0.70
C TYR A 131 0.18 3.59 -1.13
N VAL A 132 0.33 4.92 -1.14
CA VAL A 132 -0.60 5.88 -1.73
C VAL A 132 0.22 6.87 -2.57
N ASN A 133 0.12 6.76 -3.90
CA ASN A 133 0.96 7.51 -4.84
C ASN A 133 0.19 8.46 -5.76
N ASN A 134 -1.14 8.54 -5.68
CA ASN A 134 -1.93 9.42 -6.54
C ASN A 134 -2.63 10.51 -5.75
N ARG A 135 -3.60 10.15 -4.93
CA ARG A 135 -4.38 11.09 -4.14
C ARG A 135 -4.75 10.48 -2.81
N TRP A 136 -4.44 11.20 -1.74
CA TRP A 136 -4.95 10.88 -0.42
C TRP A 136 -6.45 11.16 -0.35
N LEU A 137 -7.24 10.20 0.04
CA LEU A 137 -8.67 10.38 0.29
C LEU A 137 -8.85 10.79 1.75
N GLY A 138 -9.49 11.95 2.00
CA GLY A 138 -9.78 12.36 3.37
C GLY A 138 -10.58 11.29 4.11
N GLY A 139 -10.14 10.97 5.33
CA GLY A 139 -10.70 9.87 6.12
C GLY A 139 -10.10 8.50 5.82
N MET A 140 -8.99 8.42 5.06
CA MET A 140 -8.39 7.14 4.68
C MET A 140 -7.97 6.30 5.90
N LEU A 141 -7.46 6.92 6.94
CA LEU A 141 -7.12 6.26 8.20
C LEU A 141 -8.23 6.44 9.24
N THR A 142 -8.70 7.65 9.45
CA THR A 142 -9.69 7.99 10.49
C THR A 142 -11.06 7.38 10.24
N ASN A 143 -11.45 7.14 8.98
CA ASN A 143 -12.68 6.46 8.60
C ASN A 143 -12.40 5.12 7.92
N TRP A 144 -11.44 4.36 8.45
CA TRP A 144 -10.99 3.08 7.90
C TRP A 144 -12.12 2.10 7.60
N LYS A 145 -13.14 2.04 8.47
CA LYS A 145 -14.31 1.16 8.27
C LYS A 145 -15.03 1.41 6.94
N THR A 146 -15.14 2.65 6.52
CA THR A 146 -15.78 3.03 5.23
C THR A 146 -14.83 2.77 4.06
N VAL A 147 -13.55 3.07 4.24
CA VAL A 147 -12.52 2.80 3.22
C VAL A 147 -12.43 1.31 2.96
N ARG A 148 -12.46 0.45 4.00
CA ARG A 148 -12.46 -1.01 3.87
C ARG A 148 -13.64 -1.50 3.01
N LYS A 149 -14.85 -1.00 3.22
CA LYS A 149 -16.01 -1.33 2.37
C LYS A 149 -15.79 -0.94 0.89
N SER A 150 -15.08 0.16 0.66
CA SER A 150 -14.73 0.59 -0.71
C SER A 150 -13.68 -0.33 -1.34
N ILE A 151 -12.72 -0.82 -0.54
CA ILE A 151 -11.73 -1.82 -0.97
C ILE A 151 -12.42 -3.15 -1.29
N ASP A 152 -13.36 -3.60 -0.44
CA ASP A 152 -14.10 -4.84 -0.67
C ASP A 152 -14.92 -4.74 -1.97
N ARG A 153 -15.56 -3.59 -2.22
CA ARG A 153 -16.26 -3.32 -3.49
C ARG A 153 -15.29 -3.29 -4.68
N TYR A 154 -14.11 -2.72 -4.51
CA TYR A 154 -13.08 -2.72 -5.54
C TYR A 154 -12.63 -4.14 -5.89
N ASN A 155 -12.40 -5.00 -4.88
CA ASN A 155 -12.06 -6.40 -5.07
C ASN A 155 -13.18 -7.17 -5.79
N SER A 156 -14.43 -6.98 -5.40
CA SER A 156 -15.60 -7.58 -6.07
C SER A 156 -15.72 -7.14 -7.53
N ASN A 157 -15.48 -5.86 -7.82
CA ASN A 157 -15.47 -5.36 -9.20
C ASN A 157 -14.36 -5.99 -10.03
N LEU A 158 -13.15 -6.19 -9.47
CA LEU A 158 -12.05 -6.87 -10.15
C LEU A 158 -12.36 -8.35 -10.45
N GLU A 159 -13.05 -9.04 -9.53
CA GLU A 159 -13.50 -10.41 -9.76
C GLU A 159 -14.53 -10.49 -10.90
N ILE A 160 -15.47 -9.54 -10.96
CA ILE A 160 -16.45 -9.46 -12.06
C ILE A 160 -15.72 -9.24 -13.40
N LEU A 161 -14.76 -8.29 -13.43
CA LEU A 161 -13.99 -8.00 -14.63
C LEU A 161 -12.99 -9.11 -15.00
N GLY A 162 -12.62 -9.98 -14.07
CA GLY A 162 -11.70 -11.11 -14.29
C GLY A 162 -12.38 -12.40 -14.73
N SER A 163 -13.72 -12.54 -14.54
CA SER A 163 -14.48 -13.76 -14.85
C SER A 163 -15.40 -13.52 -16.04
N GLU A 164 -15.29 -14.34 -17.09
CA GLU A 164 -16.17 -14.24 -18.25
C GLU A 164 -17.64 -14.61 -17.91
N ASP A 165 -17.84 -15.56 -17.00
CA ASP A 165 -19.18 -15.97 -16.56
C ASP A 165 -19.90 -14.81 -15.86
N LYS A 166 -19.21 -14.14 -14.90
CA LYS A 166 -19.75 -12.97 -14.20
C LYS A 166 -19.98 -11.77 -15.13
N LYS A 167 -19.19 -11.61 -16.19
CA LYS A 167 -19.41 -10.58 -17.21
C LYS A 167 -20.65 -10.87 -18.05
N ALA A 168 -20.93 -12.12 -18.36
CA ALA A 168 -22.08 -12.52 -19.17
C ALA A 168 -23.42 -12.29 -18.44
N GLU A 169 -23.42 -12.31 -17.10
CA GLU A 169 -24.60 -12.03 -16.27
C GLU A 169 -25.01 -10.55 -16.28
N LEU A 170 -24.10 -9.65 -16.65
CA LEU A 170 -24.30 -8.20 -16.58
C LEU A 170 -24.64 -7.61 -17.96
N SER A 171 -25.51 -6.62 -17.97
CA SER A 171 -25.74 -5.84 -19.18
C SER A 171 -24.51 -5.01 -19.56
N LYS A 172 -24.37 -4.67 -20.86
CA LYS A 172 -23.27 -3.82 -21.36
C LYS A 172 -23.15 -2.49 -20.62
N LYS A 173 -24.30 -1.93 -20.18
CA LYS A 173 -24.34 -0.66 -19.45
C LYS A 173 -23.78 -0.83 -18.03
N GLU A 174 -24.14 -1.89 -17.35
CA GLU A 174 -23.63 -2.22 -16.00
C GLU A 174 -22.13 -2.53 -16.04
N LEU A 175 -21.69 -3.32 -17.00
CA LEU A 175 -20.27 -3.63 -17.19
C LEU A 175 -19.44 -2.37 -17.42
N ALA A 176 -19.93 -1.42 -18.23
CA ALA A 176 -19.26 -0.13 -18.42
C ALA A 176 -19.26 0.73 -17.14
N ALA A 177 -20.27 0.62 -16.28
CA ALA A 177 -20.31 1.31 -15.00
C ALA A 177 -19.30 0.69 -14.01
N VAL A 178 -19.24 -0.63 -13.92
CA VAL A 178 -18.25 -1.38 -13.11
C VAL A 178 -16.82 -1.03 -13.54
N SER A 179 -16.55 -1.05 -14.86
CA SER A 179 -15.23 -0.70 -15.41
C SER A 179 -14.79 0.71 -15.01
N ARG A 180 -15.64 1.71 -15.18
CA ARG A 180 -15.37 3.11 -14.79
C ARG A 180 -15.14 3.26 -13.29
N GLN A 181 -15.92 2.54 -12.48
CA GLN A 181 -15.78 2.56 -11.02
C GLN A 181 -14.46 1.91 -10.59
N THR A 182 -14.10 0.80 -11.21
CA THR A 182 -12.83 0.09 -10.98
C THR A 182 -11.64 0.98 -11.32
N GLU A 183 -11.68 1.67 -12.46
CA GLU A 183 -10.62 2.64 -12.84
C GLU A 183 -10.49 3.79 -11.83
N LYS A 184 -11.61 4.28 -11.30
CA LYS A 184 -11.59 5.32 -10.26
C LYS A 184 -10.96 4.80 -8.96
N TYR A 185 -11.29 3.57 -8.56
CA TYR A 185 -10.74 2.95 -7.35
C TYR A 185 -9.26 2.58 -7.50
N SER A 186 -8.82 2.10 -8.67
CA SER A 186 -7.42 1.75 -8.91
C SER A 186 -6.49 2.94 -8.63
N LYS A 187 -6.87 4.14 -9.05
CA LYS A 187 -6.07 5.35 -8.83
C LYS A 187 -5.85 5.71 -7.35
N SER A 188 -6.74 5.28 -6.44
CA SER A 188 -6.68 5.72 -5.05
C SER A 188 -6.51 4.59 -4.04
N LEU A 189 -6.94 3.36 -4.37
CA LEU A 189 -7.01 2.25 -3.43
C LEU A 189 -6.10 1.07 -3.80
N GLU A 190 -5.46 1.08 -4.99
CA GLU A 190 -4.63 -0.04 -5.45
C GLU A 190 -3.54 -0.40 -4.44
N GLY A 191 -2.80 0.58 -3.95
CA GLY A 191 -1.69 0.36 -3.04
C GLY A 191 -2.09 -0.10 -1.64
N ILE A 192 -3.34 0.14 -1.23
CA ILE A 192 -3.86 -0.29 0.08
C ILE A 192 -4.84 -1.45 -0.03
N ARG A 193 -5.01 -2.04 -1.22
CA ARG A 193 -5.99 -3.09 -1.49
C ARG A 193 -5.85 -4.30 -0.57
N LYS A 194 -4.63 -4.69 -0.24
CA LYS A 194 -4.31 -5.84 0.62
C LYS A 194 -4.20 -5.47 2.10
N MET A 195 -4.40 -4.21 2.46
CA MET A 195 -4.27 -3.75 3.83
C MET A 195 -5.49 -4.19 4.66
N GLU A 196 -5.27 -4.98 5.70
CA GLU A 196 -6.33 -5.49 6.57
C GLU A 196 -6.50 -4.65 7.83
N ARG A 197 -5.42 -4.05 8.30
CA ARG A 197 -5.33 -3.24 9.52
C ARG A 197 -4.73 -1.89 9.20
N LEU A 198 -4.90 -0.93 10.10
CA LEU A 198 -4.18 0.35 10.03
C LEU A 198 -2.66 0.11 10.04
N PRO A 199 -1.88 0.93 9.33
CA PRO A 199 -0.43 0.82 9.32
C PRO A 199 0.14 1.17 10.70
N SER A 200 1.30 0.58 11.02
CA SER A 200 2.02 0.84 12.27
C SER A 200 2.89 2.10 12.18
N ALA A 201 3.25 2.51 10.98
CA ALA A 201 3.98 3.76 10.71
C ALA A 201 3.64 4.29 9.32
N LEU A 202 3.78 5.62 9.14
CA LEU A 202 3.72 6.29 7.85
C LEU A 202 5.12 6.74 7.44
N PHE A 203 5.44 6.57 6.15
CA PHE A 203 6.56 7.23 5.49
C PHE A 203 5.99 8.22 4.48
N VAL A 204 6.28 9.51 4.65
CA VAL A 204 5.65 10.61 3.89
C VAL A 204 6.71 11.41 3.15
N ILE A 205 6.51 11.61 1.84
CA ILE A 205 7.29 12.53 1.02
C ILE A 205 6.43 13.76 0.74
N ASP A 206 6.99 14.95 0.97
CA ASP A 206 6.29 16.24 0.89
C ASP A 206 5.15 16.37 1.92
N VAL A 207 5.56 16.56 3.18
CA VAL A 207 4.65 16.73 4.33
C VAL A 207 3.67 17.89 4.13
N GLY A 208 4.08 18.94 3.43
CA GLY A 208 3.22 20.10 3.17
C GLY A 208 2.03 19.76 2.29
N LYS A 209 2.24 18.96 1.26
CA LYS A 209 1.20 18.48 0.33
C LYS A 209 0.31 17.41 0.98
N GLU A 210 0.91 16.53 1.76
CA GLU A 210 0.23 15.41 2.42
C GLU A 210 -0.28 15.78 3.83
N SER A 211 -0.55 17.06 4.10
CA SER A 211 -0.97 17.57 5.42
C SER A 211 -2.20 16.87 6.00
N ILE A 212 -3.13 16.41 5.14
CA ILE A 212 -4.31 15.64 5.57
C ILE A 212 -3.89 14.27 6.12
N ALA A 213 -2.95 13.59 5.44
CA ALA A 213 -2.42 12.29 5.88
C ALA A 213 -1.73 12.42 7.23
N VAL A 214 -0.90 13.45 7.40
CA VAL A 214 -0.20 13.77 8.66
C VAL A 214 -1.18 14.01 9.79
N GLN A 215 -2.20 14.85 9.58
CA GLN A 215 -3.23 15.13 10.60
C GLN A 215 -4.04 13.87 10.97
N GLU A 216 -4.36 13.02 10.02
CA GLU A 216 -5.06 11.77 10.30
C GLU A 216 -4.19 10.79 11.09
N ALA A 217 -2.92 10.63 10.72
CA ALA A 217 -1.97 9.78 11.43
C ALA A 217 -1.76 10.26 12.87
N LYS A 218 -1.53 11.56 13.05
CA LYS A 218 -1.40 12.16 14.39
C LYS A 218 -2.64 11.91 15.26
N ARG A 219 -3.85 12.07 14.70
CA ARG A 219 -5.10 11.81 15.43
C ARG A 219 -5.22 10.37 15.91
N LEU A 220 -4.63 9.44 15.18
CA LEU A 220 -4.61 8.01 15.49
C LEU A 220 -3.37 7.56 16.24
N CYS A 221 -2.47 8.49 16.60
CA CYS A 221 -1.18 8.21 17.24
C CYS A 221 -0.32 7.22 16.45
N ILE A 222 -0.37 7.31 15.10
CA ILE A 222 0.48 6.52 14.20
C ILE A 222 1.74 7.33 13.96
N PRO A 223 2.93 6.84 14.29
CA PRO A 223 4.19 7.55 14.10
C PRO A 223 4.48 7.82 12.62
N ILE A 224 5.06 8.99 12.37
CA ILE A 224 5.30 9.54 11.04
C ILE A 224 6.79 9.75 10.83
N VAL A 225 7.33 9.11 9.80
CA VAL A 225 8.64 9.42 9.21
C VAL A 225 8.39 10.34 8.02
N GLY A 226 8.89 11.56 8.06
CA GLY A 226 8.62 12.56 7.03
C GLY A 226 9.88 13.14 6.40
N ILE A 227 9.95 13.15 5.07
CA ILE A 227 10.92 13.97 4.34
C ILE A 227 10.37 15.39 4.29
N VAL A 228 11.11 16.33 4.88
CA VAL A 228 10.68 17.71 5.08
C VAL A 228 11.64 18.66 4.38
N ASP A 229 11.14 19.35 3.38
CA ASP A 229 11.89 20.39 2.68
C ASP A 229 11.79 21.75 3.43
N SER A 230 12.59 22.70 3.05
CA SER A 230 12.70 24.05 3.64
C SER A 230 11.39 24.85 3.66
N ASN A 231 10.41 24.53 2.81
CA ASN A 231 9.08 25.18 2.74
C ASN A 231 8.03 24.52 3.63
N CYS A 232 8.31 23.34 4.20
CA CYS A 232 7.38 22.56 4.98
C CYS A 232 7.50 22.84 6.47
N SER A 233 6.46 22.49 7.25
CA SER A 233 6.51 22.57 8.70
C SER A 233 7.05 21.28 9.29
N PRO A 234 8.06 21.34 10.18
CA PRO A 234 8.56 20.16 10.88
C PRO A 234 7.63 19.69 12.02
N ARG A 235 6.56 20.44 12.28
CA ARG A 235 5.62 20.07 13.33
C ARG A 235 4.85 18.82 12.97
N ASP A 236 4.48 18.07 13.99
CA ASP A 236 3.64 16.87 13.87
C ASP A 236 4.29 15.66 13.17
N ILE A 237 5.64 15.70 13.04
CA ILE A 237 6.46 14.61 12.50
C ILE A 237 7.30 14.05 13.63
N ASP A 238 7.23 12.73 13.83
CA ASP A 238 7.97 12.06 14.90
C ASP A 238 9.44 11.84 14.51
N PHE A 239 9.68 11.41 13.28
CA PHE A 239 11.01 11.21 12.70
C PHE A 239 11.17 12.16 11.51
N LEU A 240 11.72 13.33 11.78
CA LEU A 240 11.93 14.35 10.78
C LEU A 240 13.25 14.08 10.03
N VAL A 241 13.18 14.03 8.72
CA VAL A 241 14.35 13.94 7.83
C VAL A 241 14.38 15.19 6.94
N PRO A 242 15.28 16.15 7.18
CA PRO A 242 15.42 17.30 6.28
C PRO A 242 15.93 16.85 4.93
N GLY A 243 15.25 17.22 3.85
CA GLY A 243 15.66 16.76 2.55
C GLY A 243 14.80 17.27 1.41
N ASN A 244 15.37 17.19 0.19
CA ASN A 244 14.71 17.61 -1.03
C ASN A 244 13.59 16.63 -1.41
N ASP A 245 12.39 17.15 -1.61
CA ASP A 245 11.20 16.42 -1.99
C ASP A 245 10.82 16.57 -3.47
N ASP A 246 11.64 17.28 -4.28
CA ASP A 246 11.43 17.54 -5.71
C ASP A 246 12.35 16.73 -6.61
N ALA A 247 13.58 16.45 -6.18
CA ALA A 247 14.56 15.74 -6.98
C ALA A 247 14.24 14.24 -7.03
N ILE A 248 13.96 13.70 -8.23
CA ILE A 248 13.64 12.29 -8.42
C ILE A 248 14.70 11.37 -7.85
N ARG A 249 16.00 11.71 -8.03
CA ARG A 249 17.11 10.92 -7.48
C ARG A 249 17.15 10.90 -5.95
N ALA A 250 16.84 12.02 -5.31
CA ALA A 250 16.77 12.10 -3.85
C ALA A 250 15.59 11.28 -3.32
N ILE A 251 14.43 11.42 -3.95
CA ILE A 251 13.23 10.63 -3.62
C ILE A 251 13.48 9.13 -3.78
N ASP A 252 14.08 8.70 -4.89
CA ASP A 252 14.41 7.29 -5.13
C ASP A 252 15.41 6.76 -4.09
N LEU A 253 16.39 7.57 -3.69
CA LEU A 253 17.34 7.24 -2.63
C LEU A 253 16.61 7.01 -1.29
N TYR A 254 15.74 7.93 -0.87
CA TYR A 254 14.97 7.77 0.37
C TYR A 254 14.03 6.56 0.32
N CYS A 255 13.28 6.39 -0.77
CA CYS A 255 12.38 5.25 -0.93
C CYS A 255 13.13 3.91 -0.90
N THR A 256 14.31 3.85 -1.53
CA THR A 256 15.15 2.65 -1.55
C THR A 256 15.69 2.33 -0.16
N ALA A 257 16.19 3.34 0.58
CA ALA A 257 16.69 3.17 1.95
C ALA A 257 15.57 2.67 2.89
N VAL A 258 14.40 3.29 2.85
CA VAL A 258 13.23 2.89 3.65
C VAL A 258 12.76 1.49 3.28
N ALA A 259 12.72 1.14 2.00
CA ALA A 259 12.34 -0.20 1.56
C ALA A 259 13.36 -1.26 2.04
N ASN A 260 14.66 -0.97 2.01
CA ASN A 260 15.70 -1.85 2.53
C ASN A 260 15.55 -2.06 4.04
N ALA A 261 15.29 -0.99 4.80
CA ALA A 261 15.04 -1.09 6.24
C ALA A 261 13.81 -1.97 6.54
N CYS A 262 12.71 -1.76 5.82
CA CYS A 262 11.50 -2.59 5.96
C CYS A 262 11.74 -4.06 5.61
N LEU A 263 12.55 -4.34 4.58
CA LEU A 263 12.91 -5.70 4.20
C LEU A 263 13.75 -6.39 5.26
N ALA A 264 14.78 -5.71 5.79
CA ALA A 264 15.63 -6.24 6.85
C ALA A 264 14.82 -6.59 8.11
N GLY A 265 13.86 -5.72 8.48
CA GLY A 265 12.93 -6.01 9.58
C GLY A 265 12.01 -7.19 9.27
N TYR A 266 11.45 -7.26 8.08
CA TYR A 266 10.60 -8.38 7.66
C TYR A 266 11.35 -9.72 7.69
N GLU A 267 12.59 -9.78 7.22
CA GLU A 267 13.44 -10.97 7.26
C GLU A 267 13.71 -11.42 8.70
N ARG A 268 13.99 -10.46 9.59
CA ARG A 268 14.13 -10.72 11.03
C ARG A 268 12.86 -11.31 11.61
N HIS A 269 11.70 -10.71 11.32
CA HIS A 269 10.41 -11.23 11.76
C HIS A 269 10.14 -12.66 11.26
N GLN A 270 10.42 -12.95 9.99
CA GLN A 270 10.26 -14.29 9.43
C GLN A 270 11.18 -15.31 10.12
N SER A 271 12.43 -14.93 10.38
CA SER A 271 13.41 -15.78 11.07
C SER A 271 12.96 -16.13 12.50
N GLU A 272 12.42 -15.14 13.23
CA GLU A 272 11.86 -15.32 14.57
C GLU A 272 10.63 -16.25 14.57
N LEU A 273 9.71 -16.05 13.60
CA LEU A 273 8.55 -16.94 13.46
C LEU A 273 8.93 -18.38 13.15
N VAL A 274 9.96 -18.60 12.32
CA VAL A 274 10.49 -19.94 12.03
C VAL A 274 11.13 -20.55 13.27
N ALA A 275 11.91 -19.79 14.03
CA ALA A 275 12.51 -20.24 15.30
C ALA A 275 11.42 -20.64 16.32
N GLN A 276 10.44 -19.80 16.55
CA GLN A 276 9.32 -20.09 17.43
C GLN A 276 8.56 -21.37 17.03
N ARG A 277 8.33 -21.58 15.73
CA ARG A 277 7.68 -22.80 15.23
C ARG A 277 8.53 -24.06 15.45
N ARG A 278 9.87 -23.95 15.45
CA ARG A 278 10.75 -25.10 15.75
C ARG A 278 10.67 -25.51 17.22
N ASP A 279 10.53 -24.54 18.10
CA ASP A 279 10.53 -24.76 19.56
C ASP A 279 9.15 -25.17 20.09
N MET A 280 8.07 -25.05 19.28
CA MET A 280 6.73 -25.50 19.68
C MET A 280 6.66 -27.03 19.78
N PRO A 281 6.03 -27.59 20.87
CA PRO A 281 5.81 -29.02 21.01
C PRO A 281 4.93 -29.55 19.87
N GLN A 282 5.19 -30.81 19.49
CA GLN A 282 4.50 -31.43 18.33
C GLN A 282 2.98 -31.46 18.44
N SER A 283 2.42 -31.49 19.64
CA SER A 283 0.98 -31.47 19.91
C SER A 283 0.32 -30.15 19.45
N GLU A 284 1.00 -29.00 19.59
CA GLU A 284 0.46 -27.70 19.17
C GLU A 284 0.65 -27.43 17.66
N LYS A 285 1.64 -28.08 17.03
CA LYS A 285 1.84 -27.99 15.58
C LYS A 285 0.69 -28.56 14.75
N VAL A 286 -0.01 -29.56 15.30
CA VAL A 286 -1.17 -30.20 14.64
C VAL A 286 -2.40 -29.28 14.67
N ASP A 287 -2.64 -28.56 15.75
CA ASP A 287 -3.80 -27.65 15.87
C ASP A 287 -3.70 -26.40 14.97
N LEU A 288 -2.50 -25.88 14.76
CA LEU A 288 -2.27 -24.75 13.87
C LEU A 288 -2.45 -25.12 12.38
N SER A 289 -2.13 -26.35 11.98
CA SER A 289 -2.36 -26.86 10.63
C SER A 289 -3.85 -27.03 10.33
N ALA A 290 -4.64 -27.38 11.34
CA ALA A 290 -6.09 -27.51 11.25
C ALA A 290 -6.79 -26.14 11.09
N LYS A 291 -6.27 -25.10 11.75
CA LYS A 291 -6.81 -23.72 11.66
C LYS A 291 -6.48 -23.01 10.33
N THR A 292 -5.41 -23.40 9.64
CA THR A 292 -4.99 -22.80 8.36
C THR A 292 -5.62 -23.47 7.13
N GLY A 293 -6.51 -24.44 7.30
CA GLY A 293 -7.33 -25.01 6.21
C GLY A 293 -6.57 -25.82 5.14
N ARG A 294 -5.28 -26.08 5.32
CA ARG A 294 -4.55 -27.03 4.47
C ARG A 294 -4.71 -28.44 5.01
N ARG A 295 -5.68 -29.19 4.46
CA ARG A 295 -5.71 -30.63 4.60
C ARG A 295 -4.45 -31.20 3.97
N VAL A 296 -3.50 -31.61 4.78
CA VAL A 296 -2.44 -32.53 4.34
C VAL A 296 -3.12 -33.89 4.17
N VAL A 297 -3.34 -34.27 2.93
CA VAL A 297 -3.78 -35.63 2.60
C VAL A 297 -2.57 -36.54 2.82
N GLU A 298 -2.49 -37.16 3.96
CA GLU A 298 -1.53 -38.21 4.28
C GLU A 298 -1.90 -39.42 3.41
N ILE A 299 -1.19 -39.63 2.31
CA ILE A 299 -1.32 -40.82 1.49
C ILE A 299 -0.70 -41.97 2.29
N LYS A 300 -1.52 -42.66 3.10
CA LYS A 300 -1.12 -43.95 3.66
C LYS A 300 -0.93 -44.91 2.53
N GLN A 301 0.32 -45.25 2.21
CA GLN A 301 0.65 -46.36 1.35
C GLN A 301 0.08 -47.65 1.98
N ALA A 302 -0.91 -48.24 1.31
CA ALA A 302 -1.45 -49.53 1.71
C ALA A 302 -0.35 -50.60 1.63
N PRO A 303 -0.23 -51.51 2.60
CA PRO A 303 0.74 -52.60 2.56
C PRO A 303 0.36 -53.56 1.41
N ARG A 304 1.32 -53.87 0.57
CA ARG A 304 1.22 -54.91 -0.48
C ARG A 304 0.86 -56.24 0.18
N ARG A 305 -0.39 -56.66 0.02
CA ARG A 305 -0.82 -58.04 0.38
C ARG A 305 -0.29 -59.02 -0.67
N GLY A 306 0.45 -59.98 -0.15
CA GLY A 306 0.94 -61.13 -0.86
C GLY A 306 -0.21 -62.00 -1.37
N ARG A 307 0.03 -62.61 -2.54
CA ARG A 307 -0.77 -63.56 -3.24
C ARG A 307 -0.84 -64.87 -2.47
N GLY A 308 -2.05 -65.24 -1.96
CA GLY A 308 -2.32 -66.57 -1.38
C GLY A 308 -3.64 -67.10 -1.91
N GLN A 309 -3.55 -68.27 -2.53
CA GLN A 309 -4.63 -69.09 -3.09
C GLN A 309 -5.58 -69.63 -2.01
N GLY A 310 -6.88 -69.86 -2.41
CA GLY A 310 -7.68 -70.91 -1.75
C GLY A 310 -9.16 -70.59 -1.63
N SER A 311 -9.92 -71.11 -2.55
CA SER A 311 -11.18 -71.91 -2.42
C SER A 311 -12.32 -71.43 -1.51
N GLY A 312 -13.50 -71.33 -2.13
CA GLY A 312 -14.70 -72.08 -1.76
C GLY A 312 -15.68 -71.41 -0.81
N GLY A 313 -16.93 -71.37 -1.22
CA GLY A 313 -18.04 -71.44 -0.29
C GLY A 313 -19.17 -70.43 -0.48
N ALA A 314 -20.20 -70.95 -0.99
CA ALA A 314 -21.56 -70.51 -1.23
C ALA A 314 -22.29 -69.89 -0.04
N GLY A 315 -23.34 -69.09 -0.31
CA GLY A 315 -24.55 -69.12 0.49
C GLY A 315 -25.16 -67.77 0.87
N GLY A 316 -26.27 -67.42 0.24
CA GLY A 316 -27.53 -67.02 0.88
C GLY A 316 -27.55 -65.63 1.54
N GLY A 317 -28.36 -64.75 1.17
CA GLY A 317 -29.74 -64.73 0.99
C GLY A 317 -30.41 -63.58 1.76
N ARG A 318 -31.24 -62.80 1.10
CA ARG A 318 -32.43 -62.11 1.67
C ARG A 318 -32.18 -60.96 2.68
N SER A 319 -32.88 -59.87 2.67
CA SER A 319 -34.09 -59.29 2.07
C SER A 319 -34.60 -58.16 2.96
N TYR A 320 -35.29 -57.15 2.36
CA TYR A 320 -36.35 -56.29 2.92
C TYR A 320 -35.94 -55.26 3.96
N SER A 321 -36.46 -54.05 4.09
CA SER A 321 -37.65 -53.29 3.66
C SER A 321 -37.45 -51.88 4.20
N ALA A 322 -37.74 -50.80 3.45
CA ALA A 322 -38.97 -50.07 3.35
C ALA A 322 -39.53 -49.48 4.67
N GLY A 323 -39.86 -48.22 4.62
CA GLY A 323 -40.73 -47.45 5.50
C GLY A 323 -40.06 -46.16 5.96
N GLY A 324 -40.52 -44.97 5.68
CA GLY A 324 -41.86 -44.50 5.47
C GLY A 324 -42.18 -43.44 6.51
N SER A 325 -42.70 -42.30 6.03
CA SER A 325 -43.66 -41.43 6.70
C SER A 325 -43.08 -40.27 7.55
N ALA A 326 -43.22 -38.99 7.16
CA ALA A 326 -44.41 -38.14 7.05
C ALA A 326 -44.81 -37.42 8.34
N GLY A 327 -45.11 -36.13 8.19
CA GLY A 327 -45.89 -35.26 9.12
C GLY A 327 -45.08 -34.09 9.64
N GLY A 328 -45.43 -32.84 9.50
CA GLY A 328 -46.66 -32.18 9.25
C GLY A 328 -46.90 -31.12 10.30
N GLY A 329 -47.33 -29.94 9.90
CA GLY A 329 -47.98 -28.95 10.75
C GLY A 329 -47.12 -27.73 11.12
N SER A 330 -47.36 -26.55 10.61
CA SER A 330 -48.57 -25.68 10.60
C SER A 330 -48.57 -24.62 11.72
N SER A 331 -48.90 -23.39 11.28
CA SER A 331 -49.48 -22.21 11.98
C SER A 331 -48.47 -21.34 12.75
N GLY A 332 -48.44 -20.01 12.63
CA GLY A 332 -49.45 -19.02 12.30
C GLY A 332 -49.40 -17.89 13.32
N GLY A 333 -49.55 -16.64 12.92
CA GLY A 333 -49.73 -15.50 13.82
C GLY A 333 -48.94 -14.27 13.39
N LYS A 334 -49.43 -13.38 12.71
CA LYS A 334 -50.24 -12.16 12.70
C LYS A 334 -50.09 -11.26 13.94
N GLY A 335 -49.85 -9.98 13.69
CA GLY A 335 -50.01 -8.80 14.53
C GLY A 335 -48.82 -7.86 14.34
N GLY A 336 -48.83 -6.66 13.78
CA GLY A 336 -49.83 -5.64 13.63
C GLY A 336 -49.77 -4.58 14.73
N SER A 337 -49.26 -3.40 14.40
CA SER A 337 -49.64 -2.06 14.89
C SER A 337 -48.44 -1.10 14.79
N ASP A 338 -48.41 -0.13 13.87
CA ASP A 338 -48.85 1.28 13.96
C ASP A 338 -48.45 2.03 15.22
N ALA A 339 -47.74 3.13 15.03
CA ALA A 339 -47.83 4.45 15.65
C ALA A 339 -46.55 5.24 15.32
N GLU A 340 -46.60 6.20 14.46
CA GLU A 340 -46.99 7.62 14.66
C GLU A 340 -45.83 8.51 15.12
N ALA A 341 -45.49 9.46 14.22
CA ALA A 341 -44.63 10.62 14.47
C ALA A 341 -45.32 11.67 15.35
N PRO A 342 -44.58 12.61 15.95
CA PRO A 342 -44.95 13.99 15.58
C PRO A 342 -43.77 14.91 15.28
N ALA A 343 -44.08 15.86 14.40
CA ALA A 343 -43.34 17.07 14.10
C ALA A 343 -43.60 18.14 15.19
N THR A 344 -42.59 19.00 15.44
CA THR A 344 -42.72 20.39 15.88
C THR A 344 -41.45 21.16 15.47
N SER A 345 -41.52 22.05 14.48
CA SER A 345 -41.74 23.51 14.56
C SER A 345 -40.56 24.27 15.18
N GLY A 346 -39.91 25.09 14.33
CA GLY A 346 -38.94 26.13 14.72
C GLY A 346 -39.57 27.29 15.49
N PRO A 347 -38.75 28.28 15.87
CA PRO A 347 -38.92 29.57 15.21
C PRO A 347 -37.63 30.33 14.87
N SER A 348 -37.80 31.20 13.91
CA SER A 348 -37.00 32.34 13.47
C SER A 348 -36.83 33.42 14.56
N GLY A 349 -35.76 34.19 14.44
CA GLY A 349 -35.45 35.43 15.15
C GLY A 349 -34.11 35.92 14.69
N ASP A 350 -34.00 36.73 13.83
CA ASP A 350 -33.97 38.15 13.52
C ASP A 350 -33.12 39.00 14.53
N GLY A 351 -32.24 39.80 13.95
CA GLY A 351 -31.88 41.09 14.55
C GLY A 351 -30.44 41.34 14.92
N GLY A 352 -29.73 42.18 14.15
CA GLY A 352 -29.14 43.40 14.67
C GLY A 352 -27.64 43.51 14.73
N GLN A 353 -27.18 44.31 13.82
CA GLN A 353 -26.05 45.26 13.81
C GLN A 353 -25.33 45.56 15.17
N ALA A 354 -24.04 45.53 15.17
CA ALA A 354 -23.12 46.64 15.44
C ALA A 354 -21.70 46.26 15.00
#